data_ec379ac1187fbdb69a68c5d58e8459a4
#
_entry.id   ec379ac1187fbdb69a68c5d58e8459a4
#
_cell.length_a   1.000
_cell.length_b   1.000
_cell.length_c   1.000
_cell.angle_alpha   90.00
_cell.angle_beta   90.00
_cell.angle_gamma   90.00
#
_symmetry.space_group_name_H-M   'P 1'
#
loop_
_entity.id
_entity.type
_entity.pdbx_description
1 polymer ?
#
loop_
_entity_poly.entity_id
_entity_poly.type
_entity_poly.pdbx_seq_one_letter_code
_entity_poly.pdbx_strand_id
1 'polypeptide(L)'
;MVERHPLGFFLPANAQLLMLGSFPPPRTRWSMEFYYPNFQNDMWRIMGLIFYDDKDFFVEKPRKFSLEKAKSFCLARGIALGDTGQEVVRQKGNASDKHLEIVTPIDLDEVLTKIPHCRAIVVTGEKAASTLLSILPPMPAPAVGTSESFEWRGRRLRLYRMPSSSRAYPKPLIEKAAVYRKMFEELGMVPVSS
;
A
#
# COMPACT_ATOMS: atom_id res chain seq x y z
N MET A 1 16.65 2.29 18.72
CA MET A 1 17.49 2.56 17.53
C MET A 1 16.56 2.95 16.40
N VAL A 2 16.91 4.00 15.66
CA VAL A 2 16.14 4.45 14.50
C VAL A 2 16.46 3.55 13.31
N GLU A 3 15.43 3.01 12.66
CA GLU A 3 15.54 2.27 11.41
C GLU A 3 15.16 3.17 10.25
N ARG A 4 15.97 3.20 9.19
CA ARG A 4 15.64 3.88 7.93
C ARG A 4 14.96 2.92 6.98
N HIS A 5 14.06 3.47 6.15
CA HIS A 5 13.35 2.67 5.16
C HIS A 5 14.36 2.00 4.20
N PRO A 6 14.34 0.67 4.08
CA PRO A 6 15.37 -0.06 3.31
C PRO A 6 15.11 -0.06 1.80
N LEU A 7 13.90 0.32 1.36
CA LEU A 7 13.53 0.42 -0.05
C LEU A 7 13.35 1.89 -0.42
N GLY A 8 13.69 2.24 -1.67
CA GLY A 8 13.24 3.50 -2.27
C GLY A 8 11.78 3.39 -2.70
N PHE A 9 11.08 4.52 -2.86
CA PHE A 9 9.75 4.52 -3.47
C PHE A 9 9.80 3.91 -4.87
N PHE A 10 8.77 3.15 -5.20
CA PHE A 10 8.57 2.63 -6.55
C PHE A 10 7.57 3.51 -7.27
N LEU A 11 8.06 4.39 -8.15
CA LEU A 11 7.27 5.48 -8.74
C LEU A 11 7.27 5.41 -10.28
N PRO A 12 6.46 4.53 -10.89
CA PRO A 12 6.29 4.54 -12.35
C PRO A 12 5.77 5.89 -12.83
N ALA A 13 6.33 6.44 -13.90
CA ALA A 13 5.95 7.75 -14.42
C ALA A 13 4.47 7.85 -14.81
N ASN A 14 3.87 6.72 -15.21
CA ASN A 14 2.45 6.59 -15.55
C ASN A 14 1.54 6.30 -14.35
N ALA A 15 2.05 6.33 -13.13
CA ALA A 15 1.27 5.95 -11.96
C ALA A 15 0.03 6.83 -11.78
N GLN A 16 -1.11 6.18 -11.60
CA GLN A 16 -2.40 6.80 -11.31
C GLN A 16 -2.84 6.60 -9.85
N LEU A 17 -2.26 5.61 -9.18
CA LEU A 17 -2.54 5.27 -7.80
C LEU A 17 -1.22 5.13 -7.04
N LEU A 18 -1.15 5.75 -5.86
CA LEU A 18 -0.06 5.57 -4.89
C LEU A 18 -0.58 4.73 -3.72
N MET A 19 -0.01 3.54 -3.53
CA MET A 19 -0.34 2.68 -2.40
C MET A 19 0.69 2.85 -1.29
N LEU A 20 0.23 3.17 -0.09
CA LEU A 20 1.06 3.44 1.08
C LEU A 20 0.72 2.49 2.22
N GLY A 21 1.70 1.69 2.63
CA GLY A 21 1.71 1.00 3.92
C GLY A 21 2.35 1.87 5.00
N SER A 22 2.69 1.27 6.14
CA SER A 22 3.36 1.96 7.25
C SER A 22 4.88 1.86 7.15
N PHE A 23 5.42 0.66 7.24
CA PHE A 23 6.84 0.34 7.19
C PHE A 23 7.01 -1.18 7.01
N PRO A 24 8.06 -1.65 6.31
CA PRO A 24 8.22 -3.08 6.08
C PRO A 24 8.55 -3.84 7.38
N PRO A 25 8.21 -5.15 7.44
CA PRO A 25 8.61 -6.01 8.54
C PRO A 25 10.14 -6.19 8.57
N PRO A 26 10.69 -6.76 9.66
CA PRO A 26 12.11 -7.12 9.70
C PRO A 26 12.52 -8.02 8.52
N ARG A 27 13.73 -7.83 7.99
CA ARG A 27 14.21 -8.55 6.80
C ARG A 27 14.15 -10.08 6.93
N THR A 28 14.19 -10.61 8.13
CA THR A 28 14.03 -12.06 8.38
C THR A 28 12.67 -12.61 7.89
N ARG A 29 11.69 -11.74 7.67
CA ARG A 29 10.36 -12.12 7.17
C ARG A 29 10.17 -11.85 5.67
N TRP A 30 11.19 -11.36 4.97
CA TRP A 30 11.08 -11.03 3.56
C TRP A 30 11.23 -12.27 2.69
N SER A 31 10.33 -12.41 1.72
CA SER A 31 10.43 -13.41 0.66
C SER A 31 10.90 -12.81 -0.68
N MET A 32 10.97 -11.47 -0.77
CA MET A 32 11.51 -10.76 -1.93
C MET A 32 11.96 -9.35 -1.53
N GLU A 33 12.83 -8.73 -2.31
CA GLU A 33 13.33 -7.37 -2.10
C GLU A 33 12.38 -6.32 -2.73
N PHE A 34 11.14 -6.26 -2.21
CA PHE A 34 10.12 -5.34 -2.69
C PHE A 34 9.08 -5.08 -1.61
N TYR A 35 8.07 -4.27 -1.92
CA TYR A 35 6.95 -3.95 -1.02
C TYR A 35 6.08 -5.17 -0.73
N TYR A 36 5.51 -5.22 0.48
CA TYR A 36 4.74 -6.36 1.00
C TYR A 36 5.50 -7.69 0.88
N PRO A 37 6.73 -7.73 1.41
CA PRO A 37 7.65 -8.84 1.16
C PRO A 37 7.36 -10.11 1.97
N ASN A 38 6.61 -9.99 3.07
CA ASN A 38 6.30 -11.14 3.92
C ASN A 38 5.33 -12.08 3.20
N PHE A 39 5.74 -13.33 3.02
CA PHE A 39 4.93 -14.34 2.35
C PHE A 39 3.57 -14.57 3.02
N GLN A 40 3.45 -14.26 4.32
CA GLN A 40 2.20 -14.31 5.07
C GLN A 40 1.35 -13.04 4.94
N ASN A 41 1.83 -12.00 4.26
CA ASN A 41 1.02 -10.83 3.94
C ASN A 41 0.15 -11.12 2.71
N ASP A 42 -1.10 -10.68 2.74
CA ASP A 42 -2.09 -11.02 1.72
C ASP A 42 -2.11 -10.07 0.51
N MET A 43 -1.33 -8.98 0.50
CA MET A 43 -1.44 -7.97 -0.56
C MET A 43 -1.30 -8.57 -1.97
N TRP A 44 -0.27 -9.37 -2.23
CA TRP A 44 -0.06 -9.95 -3.55
C TRP A 44 -1.11 -11.01 -3.90
N ARG A 45 -1.70 -11.67 -2.91
CA ARG A 45 -2.84 -12.57 -3.12
C ARG A 45 -4.12 -11.80 -3.45
N ILE A 46 -4.32 -10.65 -2.79
CA ILE A 46 -5.42 -9.72 -3.12
C ILE A 46 -5.30 -9.26 -4.57
N MET A 47 -4.13 -8.80 -4.98
CA MET A 47 -3.89 -8.37 -6.36
C MET A 47 -4.07 -9.52 -7.35
N GLY A 48 -3.60 -10.70 -7.03
CA GLY A 48 -3.78 -11.90 -7.85
C GLY A 48 -5.25 -12.23 -8.07
N LEU A 49 -6.05 -12.21 -7.02
CA LEU A 49 -7.50 -12.45 -7.13
C LEU A 49 -8.21 -11.40 -7.98
N ILE A 50 -7.88 -10.12 -7.77
CA ILE A 50 -8.59 -9.02 -8.45
C ILE A 50 -8.25 -8.96 -9.93
N PHE A 51 -6.97 -9.08 -10.30
CA PHE A 51 -6.51 -8.81 -11.66
C PHE A 51 -6.34 -10.07 -12.52
N TYR A 52 -6.20 -11.24 -11.90
CA TYR A 52 -5.89 -12.50 -12.60
C TYR A 52 -6.78 -13.67 -12.21
N ASP A 53 -7.73 -13.45 -11.29
CA ASP A 53 -8.58 -14.52 -10.73
C ASP A 53 -7.78 -15.70 -10.16
N ASP A 54 -6.59 -15.40 -9.66
CA ASP A 54 -5.64 -16.38 -9.13
C ASP A 54 -4.88 -15.80 -7.94
N LYS A 55 -5.20 -16.27 -6.74
CA LYS A 55 -4.52 -15.84 -5.51
C LYS A 55 -3.03 -16.13 -5.48
N ASP A 56 -2.58 -17.10 -6.28
CA ASP A 56 -1.19 -17.55 -6.31
C ASP A 56 -0.42 -17.03 -7.53
N PHE A 57 -1.01 -16.10 -8.30
CA PHE A 57 -0.36 -15.55 -9.50
C PHE A 57 1.05 -15.00 -9.23
N PHE A 58 1.25 -14.33 -8.10
CA PHE A 58 2.53 -13.74 -7.72
C PHE A 58 3.42 -14.67 -6.91
N VAL A 59 2.99 -15.91 -6.66
CA VAL A 59 3.74 -16.86 -5.84
C VAL A 59 4.75 -17.62 -6.69
N GLU A 60 6.00 -17.62 -6.24
CA GLU A 60 7.05 -18.52 -6.72
C GLU A 60 7.30 -19.62 -5.67
N LYS A 61 7.71 -20.79 -6.11
CA LYS A 61 8.13 -21.87 -5.20
C LYS A 61 9.64 -21.78 -4.92
N PRO A 62 10.08 -22.11 -3.69
CA PRO A 62 9.29 -22.46 -2.51
C PRO A 62 8.93 -21.22 -1.67
N ARG A 63 7.67 -20.91 -1.51
CA ARG A 63 7.13 -19.90 -0.58
C ARG A 63 7.75 -18.51 -0.72
N LYS A 64 7.85 -18.02 -1.94
CA LYS A 64 8.32 -16.67 -2.26
C LYS A 64 7.32 -15.96 -3.16
N PHE A 65 7.29 -14.65 -3.08
CA PHE A 65 6.65 -13.83 -4.12
C PHE A 65 7.64 -13.55 -5.25
N SER A 66 7.12 -13.46 -6.47
CA SER A 66 7.91 -13.11 -7.66
C SER A 66 8.11 -11.60 -7.72
N LEU A 67 9.35 -11.16 -7.51
CA LEU A 67 9.75 -9.75 -7.67
C LEU A 67 9.46 -9.25 -9.10
N GLU A 68 9.78 -10.05 -10.10
CA GLU A 68 9.58 -9.71 -11.51
C GLU A 68 8.10 -9.48 -11.81
N LYS A 69 7.22 -10.43 -11.43
CA LYS A 69 5.79 -10.29 -11.66
C LYS A 69 5.19 -9.10 -10.91
N ALA A 70 5.61 -8.88 -9.66
CA ALA A 70 5.13 -7.76 -8.86
C ALA A 70 5.50 -6.41 -9.49
N LYS A 71 6.74 -6.21 -9.89
CA LYS A 71 7.19 -4.99 -10.57
C LYS A 71 6.51 -4.79 -11.91
N SER A 72 6.47 -5.82 -12.75
CA SER A 72 5.82 -5.76 -14.06
C SER A 72 4.34 -5.42 -13.96
N PHE A 73 3.65 -5.99 -12.98
CA PHE A 73 2.26 -5.68 -12.69
C PHE A 73 2.08 -4.19 -12.34
N CYS A 74 2.87 -3.67 -11.41
CA CYS A 74 2.78 -2.26 -10.99
C CYS A 74 3.08 -1.30 -12.15
N LEU A 75 4.09 -1.60 -12.98
CA LEU A 75 4.40 -0.82 -14.17
C LEU A 75 3.24 -0.84 -15.18
N ALA A 76 2.68 -2.01 -15.46
CA ALA A 76 1.61 -2.16 -16.44
C ALA A 76 0.30 -1.50 -15.98
N ARG A 77 0.02 -1.52 -14.68
CA ARG A 77 -1.23 -0.99 -14.10
C ARG A 77 -1.13 0.45 -13.62
N GLY A 78 0.04 1.06 -13.64
CA GLY A 78 0.22 2.44 -13.16
C GLY A 78 0.05 2.56 -11.65
N ILE A 79 0.64 1.65 -10.88
CA ILE A 79 0.59 1.62 -9.42
C ILE A 79 1.97 1.97 -8.86
N ALA A 80 2.03 3.06 -8.09
CA ALA A 80 3.19 3.43 -7.30
C ALA A 80 3.10 2.83 -5.90
N LEU A 81 4.22 2.48 -5.32
CA LEU A 81 4.31 1.88 -3.99
C LEU A 81 5.27 2.65 -3.09
N GLY A 82 4.90 2.78 -1.83
CA GLY A 82 5.70 3.37 -0.78
C GLY A 82 5.15 3.04 0.59
N ASP A 83 5.77 3.61 1.60
CA ASP A 83 5.31 3.57 2.98
C ASP A 83 5.27 4.96 3.58
N THR A 84 4.38 5.19 4.54
CA THR A 84 4.23 6.48 5.23
C THR A 84 5.37 6.76 6.21
N GLY A 85 6.03 5.72 6.74
CA GLY A 85 7.21 5.84 7.59
C GLY A 85 8.50 5.76 6.80
N GLN A 86 9.38 6.75 6.95
CA GLN A 86 10.72 6.76 6.33
C GLN A 86 11.82 6.49 7.35
N GLU A 87 11.64 6.96 8.56
CA GLU A 87 12.45 6.59 9.73
C GLU A 87 11.50 6.21 10.87
N VAL A 88 11.80 5.11 11.54
CA VAL A 88 10.94 4.55 12.58
C VAL A 88 11.75 4.04 13.76
N VAL A 89 11.09 3.93 14.92
CA VAL A 89 11.59 3.15 16.05
C VAL A 89 10.65 1.97 16.28
N ARG A 90 11.22 0.78 16.28
CA ARG A 90 10.49 -0.46 16.52
C ARG A 90 10.66 -0.85 17.98
N GLN A 91 9.61 -0.68 18.77
CA GLN A 91 9.72 -0.81 20.24
C GLN A 91 9.88 -2.24 20.73
N LYS A 92 9.42 -3.25 19.99
CA LYS A 92 9.47 -4.67 20.42
C LYS A 92 10.05 -5.63 19.39
N GLY A 93 10.78 -5.14 18.40
CA GLY A 93 11.46 -5.99 17.41
C GLY A 93 10.53 -6.89 16.58
N ASN A 94 9.21 -6.65 16.59
CA ASN A 94 8.24 -7.43 15.84
C ASN A 94 7.64 -6.64 14.67
N ALA A 95 6.87 -7.32 13.80
CA ALA A 95 6.29 -6.74 12.61
C ALA A 95 4.96 -6.00 12.88
N SER A 96 4.50 -5.93 14.12
CA SER A 96 3.22 -5.29 14.45
C SER A 96 3.32 -3.78 14.42
N ASP A 97 2.43 -3.12 13.68
CA ASP A 97 2.32 -1.66 13.62
C ASP A 97 2.05 -1.00 14.97
N LYS A 98 1.48 -1.73 15.92
CA LYS A 98 1.22 -1.22 17.28
C LYS A 98 2.49 -0.77 18.02
N HIS A 99 3.63 -1.34 17.66
CA HIS A 99 4.91 -1.08 18.30
C HIS A 99 5.86 -0.30 17.40
N LEU A 100 5.32 0.34 16.38
CA LEU A 100 6.05 1.14 15.41
C LEU A 100 5.81 2.61 15.68
N GLU A 101 6.86 3.35 16.00
CA GLU A 101 6.85 4.80 16.13
C GLU A 101 7.43 5.43 14.87
N ILE A 102 6.66 6.27 14.19
CA ILE A 102 7.12 6.99 13.01
C ILE A 102 7.90 8.23 13.47
N VAL A 103 9.18 8.26 13.16
CA VAL A 103 10.07 9.39 13.46
C VAL A 103 10.04 10.40 12.33
N THR A 104 10.19 9.93 11.10
CA THR A 104 10.15 10.75 9.88
C THR A 104 9.09 10.19 8.93
N PRO A 105 8.01 10.92 8.68
CA PRO A 105 7.00 10.52 7.72
C PRO A 105 7.45 10.78 6.27
N ILE A 106 6.67 10.26 5.33
CA ILE A 106 6.82 10.51 3.89
C ILE A 106 6.86 12.01 3.56
N ASP A 107 7.74 12.41 2.66
CA ASP A 107 7.66 13.70 1.96
C ASP A 107 6.72 13.55 0.76
N LEU A 108 5.46 13.92 0.96
CA LEU A 108 4.42 13.74 -0.05
C LEU A 108 4.61 14.65 -1.27
N ASP A 109 5.19 15.84 -1.10
CA ASP A 109 5.49 16.74 -2.21
C ASP A 109 6.54 16.13 -3.16
N GLU A 110 7.60 15.58 -2.59
CA GLU A 110 8.64 14.91 -3.37
C GLU A 110 8.08 13.74 -4.17
N VAL A 111 7.28 12.90 -3.52
CA VAL A 111 6.69 11.71 -4.15
C VAL A 111 5.70 12.10 -5.25
N LEU A 112 4.75 12.98 -4.98
CA LEU A 112 3.72 13.36 -5.93
C LEU A 112 4.26 14.15 -7.13
N THR A 113 5.34 14.89 -6.96
CA THR A 113 6.02 15.56 -8.08
C THR A 113 6.53 14.57 -9.12
N LYS A 114 6.98 13.38 -8.68
CA LYS A 114 7.50 12.33 -9.57
C LYS A 114 6.42 11.52 -10.27
N ILE A 115 5.18 11.61 -9.80
CA ILE A 115 4.01 10.91 -10.39
C ILE A 115 2.88 11.90 -10.67
N PRO A 116 3.05 12.78 -11.68
CA PRO A 116 2.11 13.87 -11.94
C PRO A 116 0.70 13.42 -12.35
N HIS A 117 0.55 12.20 -12.83
CA HIS A 117 -0.74 11.61 -13.21
C HIS A 117 -1.47 10.90 -12.08
N CYS A 118 -0.86 10.83 -10.90
CA CYS A 118 -1.49 10.23 -9.72
C CYS A 118 -2.74 11.02 -9.32
N ARG A 119 -3.86 10.32 -9.20
CA ARG A 119 -5.19 10.88 -8.87
C ARG A 119 -5.76 10.33 -7.59
N ALA A 120 -5.16 9.30 -7.04
CA ALA A 120 -5.61 8.68 -5.80
C ALA A 120 -4.44 8.15 -4.98
N ILE A 121 -4.60 8.21 -3.66
CA ILE A 121 -3.72 7.58 -2.69
C ILE A 121 -4.56 6.57 -1.91
N VAL A 122 -4.03 5.39 -1.68
CA VAL A 122 -4.64 4.42 -0.78
C VAL A 122 -3.70 4.13 0.39
N VAL A 123 -4.23 4.21 1.59
CA VAL A 123 -3.55 3.80 2.82
C VAL A 123 -4.07 2.45 3.27
N THR A 124 -3.16 1.53 3.54
CA THR A 124 -3.45 0.15 3.90
C THR A 124 -3.16 -0.07 5.38
N GLY A 125 -4.21 -0.09 6.18
CA GLY A 125 -4.12 -0.24 7.62
C GLY A 125 -4.19 1.07 8.40
N GLU A 126 -4.37 0.94 9.71
CA GLU A 126 -4.61 2.08 10.61
C GLU A 126 -3.39 3.00 10.77
N LYS A 127 -2.20 2.43 10.94
CA LYS A 127 -0.97 3.21 11.11
C LYS A 127 -0.65 4.05 9.88
N ALA A 128 -0.78 3.48 8.69
CA ALA A 128 -0.59 4.21 7.44
C ALA A 128 -1.62 5.34 7.31
N ALA A 129 -2.88 5.08 7.63
CA ALA A 129 -3.95 6.08 7.59
C ALA A 129 -3.69 7.23 8.56
N SER A 130 -3.41 6.95 9.83
CA SER A 130 -3.17 7.99 10.84
C SER A 130 -1.92 8.81 10.54
N THR A 131 -0.87 8.19 10.06
CA THR A 131 0.38 8.88 9.69
C THR A 131 0.15 9.83 8.52
N LEU A 132 -0.51 9.37 7.45
CA LEU A 132 -0.78 10.24 6.30
C LEU A 132 -1.72 11.40 6.67
N LEU A 133 -2.80 11.14 7.39
CA LEU A 133 -3.74 12.17 7.82
C LEU A 133 -3.09 13.24 8.70
N SER A 134 -2.03 12.89 9.45
CA SER A 134 -1.30 13.85 10.27
C SER A 134 -0.51 14.89 9.46
N ILE A 135 -0.19 14.61 8.21
CA ILE A 135 0.56 15.52 7.32
C ILE A 135 -0.32 16.18 6.27
N LEU A 136 -1.55 15.72 6.09
CA LEU A 136 -2.51 16.32 5.16
C LEU A 136 -3.20 17.54 5.80
N PRO A 137 -3.75 18.46 4.98
CA PRO A 137 -4.69 19.46 5.49
C PRO A 137 -5.83 18.79 6.25
N PRO A 138 -6.45 19.47 7.24
CA PRO A 138 -7.59 18.91 7.96
C PRO A 138 -8.68 18.43 7.00
N MET A 139 -9.06 17.16 7.13
CA MET A 139 -10.09 16.53 6.31
C MET A 139 -10.78 15.42 7.12
N PRO A 140 -12.01 15.04 6.75
CA PRO A 140 -12.64 13.86 7.34
C PRO A 140 -11.80 12.62 7.09
N ALA A 141 -11.58 11.80 8.12
CA ALA A 141 -10.92 10.50 7.96
C ALA A 141 -11.88 9.53 7.26
N PRO A 142 -11.50 8.93 6.12
CA PRO A 142 -12.37 7.94 5.48
C PRO A 142 -12.55 6.73 6.41
N ALA A 143 -13.76 6.18 6.45
CA ALA A 143 -14.00 4.88 7.04
C ALA A 143 -13.31 3.78 6.21
N VAL A 144 -12.98 2.65 6.84
CA VAL A 144 -12.37 1.51 6.13
C VAL A 144 -13.26 1.08 4.95
N GLY A 145 -12.67 0.95 3.77
CA GLY A 145 -13.36 0.61 2.53
C GLY A 145 -13.96 1.80 1.78
N THR A 146 -13.73 3.03 2.25
CA THR A 146 -14.27 4.25 1.63
C THR A 146 -13.18 5.23 1.23
N SER A 147 -13.57 6.34 0.62
CA SER A 147 -12.67 7.41 0.20
C SER A 147 -13.22 8.79 0.50
N GLU A 148 -12.31 9.76 0.65
CA GLU A 148 -12.61 11.19 0.74
C GLU A 148 -11.75 11.94 -0.27
N SER A 149 -12.28 13.01 -0.85
CA SER A 149 -11.53 13.91 -1.72
C SER A 149 -10.79 14.96 -0.91
N PHE A 150 -9.60 15.32 -1.36
CA PHE A 150 -8.81 16.40 -0.77
C PHE A 150 -7.99 17.11 -1.83
N GLU A 151 -7.49 18.28 -1.50
CA GLU A 151 -6.58 19.03 -2.35
C GLU A 151 -5.17 19.04 -1.75
N TRP A 152 -4.18 18.81 -2.62
CA TRP A 152 -2.78 18.91 -2.27
C TRP A 152 -2.05 19.76 -3.31
N ARG A 153 -1.59 20.93 -2.91
CA ARG A 153 -0.85 21.86 -3.79
C ARG A 153 -1.55 22.11 -5.13
N GLY A 154 -2.85 22.34 -5.09
CA GLY A 154 -3.67 22.57 -6.28
C GLY A 154 -4.07 21.32 -7.07
N ARG A 155 -3.69 20.14 -6.61
CA ARG A 155 -4.11 18.86 -7.18
C ARG A 155 -5.28 18.29 -6.40
N ARG A 156 -6.33 17.90 -7.10
CA ARG A 156 -7.44 17.18 -6.48
C ARG A 156 -7.16 15.69 -6.49
N LEU A 157 -7.14 15.09 -5.29
CA LEU A 157 -6.84 13.68 -5.07
C LEU A 157 -7.96 13.02 -4.26
N ARG A 158 -8.07 11.70 -4.38
CA ARG A 158 -8.91 10.88 -3.50
C ARG A 158 -8.02 10.09 -2.54
N LEU A 159 -8.40 10.07 -1.28
CA LEU A 159 -7.78 9.23 -0.27
C LEU A 159 -8.68 8.05 0.02
N TYR A 160 -8.24 6.86 -0.36
CA TYR A 160 -8.88 5.60 0.01
C TYR A 160 -8.26 5.04 1.29
N ARG A 161 -9.09 4.49 2.15
CA ARG A 161 -8.65 3.73 3.32
C ARG A 161 -9.09 2.28 3.16
N MET A 162 -8.11 1.37 3.02
CA MET A 162 -8.37 -0.06 2.86
C MET A 162 -8.00 -0.83 4.14
N PRO A 163 -8.60 -2.00 4.37
CA PRO A 163 -8.19 -2.85 5.48
C PRO A 163 -6.72 -3.26 5.34
N SER A 164 -6.05 -3.50 6.47
CA SER A 164 -4.69 -4.04 6.47
C SER A 164 -4.64 -5.36 5.69
N SER A 165 -3.59 -5.52 4.89
CA SER A 165 -3.29 -6.77 4.19
C SER A 165 -2.58 -7.80 5.07
N SER A 166 -2.20 -7.44 6.28
CA SER A 166 -1.62 -8.39 7.23
C SER A 166 -2.61 -9.50 7.58
N ARG A 167 -2.13 -10.74 7.69
CA ARG A 167 -2.94 -11.86 8.19
C ARG A 167 -3.38 -11.70 9.64
N ALA A 168 -2.70 -10.86 10.42
CA ALA A 168 -3.12 -10.49 11.76
C ALA A 168 -4.43 -9.69 11.77
N TYR A 169 -4.81 -9.06 10.66
CA TYR A 169 -6.10 -8.40 10.51
C TYR A 169 -7.19 -9.45 10.27
N PRO A 170 -8.21 -9.55 11.17
CA PRO A 170 -9.13 -10.69 11.21
C PRO A 170 -10.24 -10.62 10.16
N LYS A 171 -9.87 -10.52 8.89
CA LYS A 171 -10.79 -10.54 7.76
C LYS A 171 -10.30 -11.59 6.75
N PRO A 172 -11.18 -12.51 6.27
CA PRO A 172 -10.81 -13.49 5.26
C PRO A 172 -10.27 -12.85 3.98
N LEU A 173 -9.36 -13.55 3.28
CA LEU A 173 -8.73 -13.07 2.06
C LEU A 173 -9.73 -12.62 0.99
N ILE A 174 -10.77 -13.41 0.75
CA ILE A 174 -11.81 -13.10 -0.25
C ILE A 174 -12.55 -11.82 0.10
N GLU A 175 -12.84 -11.59 1.37
CA GLU A 175 -13.50 -10.36 1.82
C GLU A 175 -12.57 -9.14 1.71
N LYS A 176 -11.28 -9.29 2.05
CA LYS A 176 -10.28 -8.24 1.79
C LYS A 176 -10.24 -7.89 0.31
N ALA A 177 -10.12 -8.90 -0.56
CA ALA A 177 -10.07 -8.71 -2.01
C ALA A 177 -11.31 -7.99 -2.53
N ALA A 178 -12.50 -8.30 -2.01
CA ALA A 178 -13.73 -7.62 -2.42
C ALA A 178 -13.72 -6.12 -2.10
N VAL A 179 -13.19 -5.73 -0.93
CA VAL A 179 -13.08 -4.31 -0.54
C VAL A 179 -12.09 -3.57 -1.44
N TYR A 180 -10.91 -4.14 -1.68
CA TYR A 180 -9.91 -3.57 -2.59
C TYR A 180 -10.42 -3.50 -4.03
N ARG A 181 -11.13 -4.53 -4.50
CA ARG A 181 -11.70 -4.57 -5.85
C ARG A 181 -12.63 -3.39 -6.10
N LYS A 182 -13.50 -3.07 -5.16
CA LYS A 182 -14.41 -1.92 -5.27
C LYS A 182 -13.63 -0.63 -5.53
N MET A 183 -12.53 -0.40 -4.83
CA MET A 183 -11.67 0.76 -5.09
C MET A 183 -11.13 0.74 -6.52
N PHE A 184 -10.60 -0.38 -7.00
CA PHE A 184 -10.08 -0.49 -8.36
C PHE A 184 -11.16 -0.32 -9.42
N GLU A 185 -12.39 -0.78 -9.16
CA GLU A 185 -13.54 -0.55 -10.02
C GLU A 185 -13.89 0.95 -10.09
N GLU A 186 -13.94 1.63 -8.95
CA GLU A 186 -14.20 3.08 -8.88
C GLU A 186 -13.11 3.90 -9.59
N LEU A 187 -11.87 3.43 -9.56
CA LEU A 187 -10.75 4.04 -10.28
C LEU A 187 -10.70 3.67 -11.78
N GLY A 188 -11.58 2.79 -12.24
CA GLY A 188 -11.59 2.33 -13.63
C GLY A 188 -10.41 1.43 -13.99
N MET A 189 -9.73 0.85 -13.01
CA MET A 189 -8.56 -0.02 -13.21
C MET A 189 -8.92 -1.48 -13.44
N VAL A 190 -10.13 -1.88 -13.08
CA VAL A 190 -10.74 -3.17 -13.41
C VAL A 190 -12.19 -2.94 -13.82
N PRO A 191 -12.80 -3.84 -14.64
CA PRO A 191 -14.22 -3.76 -14.97
C PRO A 191 -15.08 -3.88 -13.71
N VAL A 192 -16.20 -3.13 -13.69
CA VAL A 192 -17.20 -3.25 -12.62
C VAL A 192 -17.81 -4.65 -12.68
N SER A 193 -17.92 -5.30 -11.51
CA SER A 193 -18.56 -6.61 -11.39
C SER A 193 -20.07 -6.50 -11.73
N SER A 194 -20.54 -7.38 -12.59
CA SER A 194 -21.96 -7.48 -12.95
C SER A 194 -22.78 -8.10 -11.82
#